data_55739784b7b1911c8ad0d365376224ab
#
_entry.id   55739784b7b1911c8ad0d365376224ab
#
_cell.length_a   1.000
_cell.length_b   1.000
_cell.length_c   1.000
_cell.angle_alpha   90.00
_cell.angle_beta   90.00
_cell.angle_gamma   90.00
#
_symmetry.space_group_name_H-M   'P 1'
#
loop_
_entity.id
_entity.type
_entity.pdbx_description
1 polymer ?
#
loop_
_entity_poly.entity_id
_entity_poly.type
_entity_poly.pdbx_seq_one_letter_code
_entity_poly.pdbx_strand_id
1 'polypeptide(L)'
;MARWALVSGLQGDLALYEAIQRDLRQLARVDTLFVLGDLIGPDRDANALLARLQDPRRGELAPQCIYGWWEEQLLAERGYRGERRADPLRQQFGQAAVEALEQAVDPGHLAWLAALQFGFIELDCALLHGSSADVGDNLGPDSSPLLLLDRLTRMDVNRLFTARSGQQFRLELTGGGIASQVQDLEGQRQQQQSVPQRQVIGIGAGVHYTIYDPGSDRLDFLTAGSRPQQRARGLA
;
A
#
# COMPACT_ATOMS: atom_id res chain seq x y z
N MET A 1 -9.88 -18.06 6.57
CA MET A 1 -9.92 -16.61 6.59
C MET A 1 -9.61 -16.10 5.19
N ALA A 2 -10.14 -14.93 4.85
CA ALA A 2 -9.92 -14.28 3.57
C ALA A 2 -8.44 -13.90 3.39
N ARG A 3 -7.86 -14.18 2.23
CA ARG A 3 -6.50 -13.73 1.87
C ARG A 3 -6.60 -12.46 1.04
N TRP A 4 -5.69 -11.54 1.27
CA TRP A 4 -5.64 -10.26 0.58
C TRP A 4 -4.57 -10.26 -0.50
N ALA A 5 -4.93 -9.76 -1.67
CA ALA A 5 -3.96 -9.34 -2.68
C ALA A 5 -3.70 -7.85 -2.51
N LEU A 6 -2.44 -7.47 -2.42
CA LEU A 6 -1.98 -6.10 -2.24
C LEU A 6 -1.15 -5.72 -3.46
N VAL A 7 -1.62 -4.74 -4.22
CA VAL A 7 -1.06 -4.30 -5.50
C VAL A 7 -0.85 -2.79 -5.45
N SER A 8 0.14 -2.26 -6.16
CA SER A 8 0.36 -0.82 -6.34
C SER A 8 1.15 -0.54 -7.62
N GLY A 9 1.22 0.72 -8.02
CA GLY A 9 2.09 1.15 -9.12
C GLY A 9 1.69 0.61 -10.48
N LEU A 10 0.38 0.51 -10.75
CA LEU A 10 -0.13 0.06 -12.05
C LEU A 10 0.12 1.10 -13.16
N GLN A 11 0.17 2.38 -12.84
CA GLN A 11 0.55 3.49 -13.72
C GLN A 11 -0.04 3.40 -15.13
N GLY A 12 -1.36 3.21 -15.23
CA GLY A 12 -2.08 3.09 -16.49
C GLY A 12 -1.96 1.74 -17.20
N ASP A 13 -1.20 0.78 -16.66
CA ASP A 13 -0.95 -0.52 -17.31
C ASP A 13 -2.13 -1.50 -17.12
N LEU A 14 -3.12 -1.43 -18.01
CA LEU A 14 -4.24 -2.36 -18.02
C LEU A 14 -3.79 -3.81 -18.25
N ALA A 15 -2.77 -4.04 -19.09
CA ALA A 15 -2.31 -5.40 -19.38
C ALA A 15 -1.67 -6.06 -18.14
N LEU A 16 -0.92 -5.28 -17.35
CA LEU A 16 -0.39 -5.70 -16.06
C LEU A 16 -1.52 -6.04 -15.08
N TYR A 17 -2.52 -5.16 -14.94
CA TYR A 17 -3.69 -5.42 -14.09
C TYR A 17 -4.40 -6.72 -14.48
N GLU A 18 -4.64 -6.93 -15.78
CA GLU A 18 -5.24 -8.17 -16.28
C GLU A 18 -4.37 -9.42 -16.03
N ALA A 19 -3.04 -9.27 -16.06
CA ALA A 19 -2.12 -10.35 -15.71
C ALA A 19 -2.25 -10.72 -14.24
N ILE A 20 -2.25 -9.72 -13.34
CA ILE A 20 -2.44 -9.92 -11.91
C ILE A 20 -3.80 -10.58 -11.65
N GLN A 21 -4.88 -10.10 -12.25
CA GLN A 21 -6.21 -10.71 -12.11
C GLN A 21 -6.25 -12.18 -12.58
N ARG A 22 -5.48 -12.54 -13.62
CA ARG A 22 -5.33 -13.94 -14.06
C ARG A 22 -4.61 -14.78 -13.01
N ASP A 23 -3.54 -14.25 -12.43
CA ASP A 23 -2.79 -14.95 -11.38
C ASP A 23 -3.65 -15.17 -10.13
N LEU A 24 -4.41 -14.14 -9.71
CA LEU A 24 -5.29 -14.22 -8.55
C LEU A 24 -6.37 -15.30 -8.69
N ARG A 25 -6.90 -15.51 -9.90
CA ARG A 25 -7.86 -16.61 -10.16
C ARG A 25 -7.26 -18.02 -9.99
N GLN A 26 -5.93 -18.13 -10.14
CA GLN A 26 -5.22 -19.40 -9.96
C GLN A 26 -4.79 -19.63 -8.51
N LEU A 27 -4.75 -18.57 -7.69
CA LEU A 27 -4.41 -18.65 -6.29
C LEU A 27 -5.64 -19.05 -5.45
N ALA A 28 -5.48 -20.07 -4.61
CA ALA A 28 -6.57 -20.50 -3.74
C ALA A 28 -6.88 -19.42 -2.68
N ARG A 29 -8.18 -19.14 -2.50
CA ARG A 29 -8.71 -18.32 -1.38
C ARG A 29 -8.19 -16.89 -1.30
N VAL A 30 -7.97 -16.24 -2.44
CA VAL A 30 -7.80 -14.78 -2.47
C VAL A 30 -9.19 -14.17 -2.62
N ASP A 31 -9.66 -13.44 -1.63
CA ASP A 31 -11.04 -12.97 -1.56
C ASP A 31 -11.14 -11.44 -1.65
N THR A 32 -10.05 -10.72 -1.41
CA THR A 32 -10.01 -9.26 -1.44
C THR A 32 -8.80 -8.77 -2.23
N LEU A 33 -9.01 -7.79 -3.08
CA LEU A 33 -7.97 -7.09 -3.83
C LEU A 33 -7.91 -5.63 -3.36
N PHE A 34 -6.79 -5.23 -2.79
CA PHE A 34 -6.48 -3.84 -2.47
C PHE A 34 -5.47 -3.30 -3.47
N VAL A 35 -5.73 -2.11 -4.01
CA VAL A 35 -4.81 -1.38 -4.87
C VAL A 35 -4.37 -0.12 -4.17
N LEU A 36 -3.12 -0.14 -3.68
CA LEU A 36 -2.57 0.89 -2.79
C LEU A 36 -1.92 2.03 -3.58
N GLY A 37 -2.71 2.68 -4.45
CA GLY A 37 -2.33 3.89 -5.17
C GLY A 37 -1.38 3.70 -6.35
N ASP A 38 -0.97 4.82 -6.93
CA ASP A 38 -0.21 4.91 -8.17
C ASP A 38 -0.89 4.11 -9.30
N LEU A 39 -2.21 4.35 -9.45
CA LEU A 39 -3.04 3.82 -10.53
C LEU A 39 -2.68 4.47 -11.85
N ILE A 40 -2.31 5.76 -11.79
CA ILE A 40 -1.92 6.60 -12.91
C ILE A 40 -0.42 6.91 -12.87
N GLY A 41 0.11 7.39 -13.98
CA GLY A 41 1.48 7.86 -14.12
C GLY A 41 1.63 8.68 -15.40
N PRO A 42 2.73 9.41 -15.60
CA PRO A 42 2.92 10.29 -16.74
C PRO A 42 3.22 9.55 -18.06
N ASP A 43 3.61 8.29 -18.01
CA ASP A 43 4.17 7.58 -19.18
C ASP A 43 3.10 6.87 -20.02
N ARG A 44 1.84 6.79 -19.55
CA ARG A 44 0.78 6.04 -20.22
C ARG A 44 -0.59 6.67 -20.01
N ASP A 45 -1.44 6.51 -21.05
CA ASP A 45 -2.86 6.72 -20.93
C ASP A 45 -3.45 5.75 -19.88
N ALA A 46 -4.08 6.32 -18.85
CA ALA A 46 -4.63 5.55 -17.74
C ALA A 46 -6.12 5.24 -17.89
N ASN A 47 -6.81 5.81 -18.88
CA ASN A 47 -8.27 5.80 -18.98
C ASN A 47 -8.87 4.39 -19.04
N ALA A 48 -8.24 3.50 -19.81
CA ALA A 48 -8.71 2.12 -19.93
C ALA A 48 -8.55 1.32 -18.62
N LEU A 49 -7.48 1.56 -17.86
CA LEU A 49 -7.28 0.97 -16.55
C LEU A 49 -8.29 1.55 -15.54
N LEU A 50 -8.44 2.89 -15.50
CA LEU A 50 -9.37 3.55 -14.59
C LEU A 50 -10.81 3.10 -14.81
N ALA A 51 -11.25 2.96 -16.07
CA ALA A 51 -12.56 2.41 -16.38
C ALA A 51 -12.72 0.97 -15.87
N ARG A 52 -11.67 0.13 -15.99
CA ARG A 52 -11.69 -1.26 -15.51
C ARG A 52 -11.71 -1.34 -13.99
N LEU A 53 -11.02 -0.46 -13.26
CA LEU A 53 -11.04 -0.44 -11.80
C LEU A 53 -12.41 -0.02 -11.26
N GLN A 54 -13.12 0.86 -11.98
CA GLN A 54 -14.46 1.31 -11.63
C GLN A 54 -15.54 0.28 -11.97
N ASP A 55 -15.36 -0.45 -13.08
CA ASP A 55 -16.31 -1.50 -13.56
C ASP A 55 -15.53 -2.80 -13.86
N PRO A 56 -15.26 -3.62 -12.84
CA PRO A 56 -14.55 -4.88 -13.00
C PRO A 56 -15.36 -5.87 -13.84
N ARG A 57 -14.69 -6.67 -14.68
CA ARG A 57 -15.34 -7.73 -15.47
C ARG A 57 -15.85 -8.85 -14.57
N ARG A 58 -16.86 -9.54 -15.07
CA ARG A 58 -17.37 -10.74 -14.40
C ARG A 58 -16.26 -11.76 -14.17
N GLY A 59 -16.10 -12.18 -12.91
CA GLY A 59 -15.07 -13.14 -12.48
C GLY A 59 -13.71 -12.52 -12.12
N GLU A 60 -13.59 -11.20 -12.15
CA GLU A 60 -12.48 -10.48 -11.54
C GLU A 60 -12.81 -10.15 -10.07
N LEU A 61 -11.77 -10.04 -9.25
CA LEU A 61 -11.90 -9.47 -7.92
C LEU A 61 -12.09 -7.96 -8.04
N ALA A 62 -13.18 -7.44 -7.49
CA ALA A 62 -13.41 -6.00 -7.44
C ALA A 62 -12.33 -5.34 -6.57
N PRO A 63 -11.58 -4.36 -7.11
CA PRO A 63 -10.50 -3.72 -6.37
C PRO A 63 -11.05 -2.70 -5.38
N GLN A 64 -10.46 -2.67 -4.19
CA GLN A 64 -10.58 -1.56 -3.25
C GLN A 64 -9.36 -0.66 -3.43
N CYS A 65 -9.59 0.53 -3.97
CA CYS A 65 -8.50 1.45 -4.35
C CYS A 65 -8.35 2.58 -3.34
N ILE A 66 -7.10 2.96 -3.08
CA ILE A 66 -6.75 4.22 -2.43
C ILE A 66 -5.96 5.07 -3.41
N TYR A 67 -5.85 6.38 -3.15
CA TYR A 67 -4.99 7.22 -3.96
C TYR A 67 -3.52 7.06 -3.55
N GLY A 68 -2.61 7.21 -4.52
CA GLY A 68 -1.18 7.24 -4.32
C GLY A 68 -0.59 8.62 -4.58
N TRP A 69 0.73 8.64 -4.75
CA TRP A 69 1.44 9.90 -4.95
C TRP A 69 1.10 10.57 -6.28
N TRP A 70 0.98 9.80 -7.36
CA TRP A 70 0.63 10.35 -8.69
C TRP A 70 -0.78 10.93 -8.71
N GLU A 71 -1.75 10.26 -8.08
CA GLU A 71 -3.12 10.76 -7.95
C GLU A 71 -3.14 12.07 -7.14
N GLU A 72 -2.38 12.14 -6.05
CA GLU A 72 -2.31 13.37 -5.24
C GLU A 72 -1.74 14.54 -6.04
N GLN A 73 -0.67 14.32 -6.82
CA GLN A 73 -0.08 15.36 -7.65
C GLN A 73 -1.06 15.86 -8.73
N LEU A 74 -1.75 14.94 -9.43
CA LEU A 74 -2.75 15.30 -10.43
C LEU A 74 -3.91 16.08 -9.81
N LEU A 75 -4.45 15.61 -8.68
CA LEU A 75 -5.56 16.23 -7.98
C LEU A 75 -5.19 17.62 -7.43
N ALA A 76 -3.95 17.80 -6.97
CA ALA A 76 -3.44 19.09 -6.54
C ALA A 76 -3.34 20.08 -7.72
N GLU A 77 -2.82 19.66 -8.87
CA GLU A 77 -2.72 20.50 -10.07
C GLU A 77 -4.11 20.90 -10.61
N ARG A 78 -5.07 19.97 -10.55
CA ARG A 78 -6.47 20.19 -10.96
C ARG A 78 -7.35 20.91 -9.91
N GLY A 79 -6.78 21.33 -8.79
CA GLY A 79 -7.48 22.10 -7.74
C GLY A 79 -8.41 21.29 -6.84
N TYR A 80 -8.38 19.97 -6.89
CA TYR A 80 -9.18 19.10 -6.00
C TYR A 80 -8.60 19.01 -4.57
N ARG A 81 -7.37 19.46 -4.35
CA ARG A 81 -6.68 19.49 -3.05
C ARG A 81 -6.44 20.92 -2.53
N GLY A 82 -7.39 21.82 -2.78
CA GLY A 82 -7.31 23.23 -2.39
C GLY A 82 -6.34 24.02 -3.28
N GLU A 83 -5.60 24.99 -2.69
CA GLU A 83 -4.64 25.82 -3.40
C GLU A 83 -3.30 25.15 -3.69
N ARG A 84 -3.14 23.89 -3.33
CA ARG A 84 -1.90 23.13 -3.58
C ARG A 84 -1.74 22.91 -5.08
N ARG A 85 -0.51 23.06 -5.55
CA ARG A 85 -0.08 22.70 -6.89
C ARG A 85 0.79 21.45 -6.81
N ALA A 86 1.02 20.80 -7.96
CA ALA A 86 1.92 19.66 -8.07
C ALA A 86 3.40 20.08 -7.97
N ASP A 87 3.74 20.89 -6.97
CA ASP A 87 5.11 21.38 -6.78
C ASP A 87 6.13 20.29 -6.52
N PRO A 88 5.86 19.24 -5.72
CA PRO A 88 6.77 18.12 -5.57
C PRO A 88 7.06 17.39 -6.88
N LEU A 89 6.02 17.15 -7.70
CA LEU A 89 6.17 16.55 -9.03
C LEU A 89 7.01 17.44 -9.95
N ARG A 90 6.69 18.73 -10.00
CA ARG A 90 7.39 19.73 -10.82
C ARG A 90 8.86 19.86 -10.43
N GLN A 91 9.17 19.86 -9.13
CA GLN A 91 10.54 19.92 -8.63
C GLN A 91 11.35 18.65 -8.94
N GLN A 92 10.73 17.49 -8.84
CA GLN A 92 11.42 16.20 -9.01
C GLN A 92 11.56 15.80 -10.48
N PHE A 93 10.54 16.04 -11.31
CA PHE A 93 10.45 15.52 -12.68
C PHE A 93 10.26 16.59 -13.76
N GLY A 94 10.12 17.86 -13.36
CA GLY A 94 9.95 18.98 -14.27
C GLY A 94 8.52 19.21 -14.75
N GLN A 95 8.30 20.32 -15.46
CA GLN A 95 6.98 20.74 -15.96
C GLN A 95 6.40 19.74 -16.98
N ALA A 96 7.22 19.16 -17.82
CA ALA A 96 6.78 18.19 -18.83
C ALA A 96 6.11 16.95 -18.22
N ALA A 97 6.57 16.50 -17.04
CA ALA A 97 5.93 15.39 -16.32
C ALA A 97 4.56 15.77 -15.77
N VAL A 98 4.36 17.02 -15.34
CA VAL A 98 3.03 17.53 -14.91
C VAL A 98 2.07 17.50 -16.10
N GLU A 99 2.48 18.03 -17.24
CA GLU A 99 1.67 18.07 -18.48
C GLU A 99 1.34 16.66 -18.98
N ALA A 100 2.32 15.75 -18.97
CA ALA A 100 2.12 14.37 -19.35
C ALA A 100 1.11 13.66 -18.41
N LEU A 101 1.21 13.87 -17.10
CA LEU A 101 0.27 13.31 -16.12
C LEU A 101 -1.15 13.86 -16.32
N GLU A 102 -1.28 15.17 -16.64
CA GLU A 102 -2.57 15.78 -16.94
C GLU A 102 -3.22 15.21 -18.21
N GLN A 103 -2.40 14.87 -19.23
CA GLN A 103 -2.85 14.27 -20.48
C GLN A 103 -3.19 12.77 -20.36
N ALA A 104 -2.61 12.09 -19.35
CA ALA A 104 -2.80 10.66 -19.13
C ALA A 104 -4.19 10.30 -18.59
N VAL A 105 -4.98 11.29 -18.14
CA VAL A 105 -6.26 11.08 -17.45
C VAL A 105 -7.35 11.99 -17.99
N ASP A 106 -8.42 11.40 -18.50
CA ASP A 106 -9.60 12.15 -18.93
C ASP A 106 -10.31 12.81 -17.74
N PRO A 107 -10.86 14.02 -17.92
CA PRO A 107 -11.59 14.74 -16.87
C PRO A 107 -12.72 13.94 -16.23
N GLY A 108 -13.33 12.98 -16.97
CA GLY A 108 -14.39 12.12 -16.47
C GLY A 108 -14.00 11.23 -15.30
N HIS A 109 -12.71 10.94 -15.12
CA HIS A 109 -12.19 10.11 -14.03
C HIS A 109 -11.80 10.90 -12.78
N LEU A 110 -11.65 12.24 -12.89
CA LEU A 110 -11.12 13.07 -11.78
C LEU A 110 -11.99 13.01 -10.53
N ALA A 111 -13.32 13.02 -10.68
CA ALA A 111 -14.24 12.95 -9.55
C ALA A 111 -14.10 11.63 -8.78
N TRP A 112 -13.92 10.51 -9.49
CA TRP A 112 -13.69 9.20 -8.86
C TRP A 112 -12.33 9.16 -8.17
N LEU A 113 -11.26 9.63 -8.81
CA LEU A 113 -9.93 9.71 -8.20
C LEU A 113 -9.94 10.58 -6.93
N ALA A 114 -10.66 11.71 -6.97
CA ALA A 114 -10.79 12.62 -5.82
C ALA A 114 -11.56 12.00 -4.65
N ALA A 115 -12.45 11.04 -4.92
CA ALA A 115 -13.22 10.32 -3.92
C ALA A 115 -12.46 9.13 -3.28
N LEU A 116 -11.30 8.76 -3.82
CA LEU A 116 -10.47 7.69 -3.24
C LEU A 116 -10.00 8.07 -1.84
N GLN A 117 -9.96 7.09 -0.95
CA GLN A 117 -9.53 7.26 0.43
C GLN A 117 -7.99 7.31 0.53
N PHE A 118 -7.50 7.85 1.63
CA PHE A 118 -6.07 7.86 1.96
C PHE A 118 -5.52 6.46 2.25
N GLY A 119 -6.34 5.59 2.84
CA GLY A 119 -5.95 4.25 3.24
C GLY A 119 -7.10 3.47 3.85
N PHE A 120 -6.81 2.22 4.19
CA PHE A 120 -7.73 1.35 4.92
C PHE A 120 -7.10 0.91 6.24
N ILE A 121 -7.93 0.72 7.25
CA ILE A 121 -7.58 0.00 8.47
C ILE A 121 -8.44 -1.26 8.48
N GLU A 122 -7.79 -2.40 8.34
CA GLU A 122 -8.42 -3.70 8.32
C GLU A 122 -7.78 -4.61 9.37
N LEU A 123 -8.59 -5.09 10.32
CA LEU A 123 -8.09 -5.81 11.49
C LEU A 123 -7.07 -4.93 12.25
N ASP A 124 -5.85 -5.39 12.38
CA ASP A 124 -4.73 -4.70 13.03
C ASP A 124 -3.68 -4.23 11.99
N CYS A 125 -4.14 -3.91 10.79
CA CYS A 125 -3.31 -3.54 9.65
C CYS A 125 -3.73 -2.20 9.08
N ALA A 126 -2.78 -1.28 8.88
CA ALA A 126 -2.96 -0.11 8.04
C ALA A 126 -2.46 -0.43 6.62
N LEU A 127 -3.29 -0.16 5.62
CA LEU A 127 -3.01 -0.34 4.20
C LEU A 127 -2.90 1.05 3.58
N LEU A 128 -1.69 1.50 3.28
CA LEU A 128 -1.40 2.86 2.85
C LEU A 128 -0.50 2.85 1.60
N HIS A 129 -0.52 3.93 0.82
CA HIS A 129 0.46 4.10 -0.24
C HIS A 129 1.84 4.48 0.32
N GLY A 130 1.91 5.55 1.08
CA GLY A 130 3.10 6.01 1.79
C GLY A 130 3.10 5.56 3.25
N SER A 131 2.79 6.50 4.15
CA SER A 131 2.68 6.24 5.58
C SER A 131 1.50 6.97 6.22
N SER A 132 1.36 6.83 7.53
CA SER A 132 0.36 7.57 8.33
C SER A 132 0.59 9.10 8.37
N ALA A 133 1.73 9.57 7.89
CA ALA A 133 2.04 10.99 7.85
C ALA A 133 1.75 11.63 6.51
N ASP A 134 2.09 10.93 5.41
CA ASP A 134 2.02 11.48 4.07
C ASP A 134 1.99 10.37 3.01
N VAL A 135 1.28 10.58 1.91
CA VAL A 135 1.23 9.65 0.78
C VAL A 135 2.58 9.56 0.05
N GLY A 136 3.38 10.60 0.09
CA GLY A 136 4.72 10.65 -0.48
C GLY A 136 5.83 10.11 0.43
N ASP A 137 5.50 9.74 1.68
CA ASP A 137 6.48 9.23 2.64
C ASP A 137 7.02 7.87 2.19
N ASN A 138 8.32 7.84 1.88
CA ASN A 138 8.97 6.69 1.26
C ASN A 138 9.64 5.79 2.32
N LEU A 139 8.88 4.86 2.88
CA LEU A 139 9.39 3.87 3.82
C LEU A 139 10.07 2.71 3.08
N GLY A 140 11.27 2.37 3.51
CA GLY A 140 12.08 1.30 2.92
C GLY A 140 12.86 0.51 3.95
N PRO A 141 13.65 -0.50 3.51
CA PRO A 141 14.45 -1.33 4.40
C PRO A 141 15.43 -0.55 5.29
N ASP A 142 15.88 0.60 4.81
CA ASP A 142 16.87 1.45 5.50
C ASP A 142 16.21 2.55 6.36
N SER A 143 14.89 2.54 6.49
CA SER A 143 14.17 3.52 7.31
C SER A 143 14.51 3.35 8.80
N SER A 144 14.68 4.48 9.49
CA SER A 144 14.98 4.48 10.93
C SER A 144 13.89 3.77 11.73
N PRO A 145 14.26 2.89 12.69
CA PRO A 145 13.27 2.22 13.54
C PRO A 145 12.36 3.19 14.31
N LEU A 146 12.87 4.35 14.72
CA LEU A 146 12.07 5.37 15.41
C LEU A 146 11.02 5.98 14.48
N LEU A 147 11.36 6.21 13.20
CA LEU A 147 10.42 6.67 12.19
C LEU A 147 9.31 5.65 11.98
N LEU A 148 9.67 4.38 11.83
CA LEU A 148 8.70 3.30 11.62
C LEU A 148 7.74 3.15 12.80
N LEU A 149 8.26 3.24 14.03
CA LEU A 149 7.45 3.20 15.26
C LEU A 149 6.49 4.40 15.34
N ASP A 150 6.94 5.62 15.00
CA ASP A 150 6.07 6.80 14.95
C ASP A 150 4.90 6.56 13.97
N ARG A 151 5.19 6.05 12.78
CA ARG A 151 4.16 5.81 11.74
C ARG A 151 3.12 4.78 12.16
N LEU A 152 3.53 3.71 12.80
CA LEU A 152 2.62 2.68 13.35
C LEU A 152 1.78 3.22 14.52
N THR A 153 2.41 3.98 15.42
CA THR A 153 1.75 4.52 16.62
C THR A 153 0.67 5.53 16.28
N ARG A 154 0.85 6.34 15.23
CA ARG A 154 -0.16 7.32 14.77
C ARG A 154 -1.49 6.70 14.40
N MET A 155 -1.50 5.46 13.94
CA MET A 155 -2.71 4.75 13.52
C MET A 155 -3.12 3.65 14.51
N ASP A 156 -2.37 3.48 15.59
CA ASP A 156 -2.59 2.47 16.62
C ASP A 156 -2.75 1.05 16.03
N VAL A 157 -1.85 0.70 15.10
CA VAL A 157 -1.80 -0.62 14.46
C VAL A 157 -0.48 -1.30 14.73
N ASN A 158 -0.47 -2.63 14.63
CA ASN A 158 0.76 -3.40 14.73
C ASN A 158 1.37 -3.76 13.36
N ARG A 159 0.62 -3.58 12.26
CA ARG A 159 1.12 -3.81 10.89
C ARG A 159 0.83 -2.62 9.99
N LEU A 160 1.85 -2.19 9.26
CA LEU A 160 1.74 -1.16 8.23
C LEU A 160 2.19 -1.75 6.90
N PHE A 161 1.28 -1.80 5.92
CA PHE A 161 1.58 -2.11 4.53
C PHE A 161 1.77 -0.80 3.77
N THR A 162 2.92 -0.68 3.09
CA THR A 162 3.31 0.51 2.33
C THR A 162 3.73 0.14 0.91
N ALA A 163 3.51 1.03 -0.04
CA ALA A 163 3.77 0.79 -1.45
C ALA A 163 4.77 1.77 -2.07
N ARG A 164 4.91 2.98 -1.52
CA ARG A 164 5.61 4.12 -2.13
C ARG A 164 7.06 3.83 -2.55
N SER A 165 7.79 2.99 -1.80
CA SER A 165 9.16 2.60 -2.16
C SER A 165 9.24 1.68 -3.39
N GLY A 166 8.14 1.04 -3.77
CA GLY A 166 8.11 0.03 -4.82
C GLY A 166 8.81 -1.29 -4.47
N GLN A 167 9.36 -1.41 -3.27
CA GLN A 167 10.14 -2.56 -2.83
C GLN A 167 9.29 -3.57 -2.06
N GLN A 168 9.61 -4.85 -2.19
CA GLN A 168 9.06 -5.92 -1.35
C GLN A 168 10.00 -6.16 -0.17
N PHE A 169 9.52 -5.92 1.05
CA PHE A 169 10.28 -6.17 2.28
C PHE A 169 9.35 -6.45 3.47
N ARG A 170 9.89 -7.03 4.53
CA ARG A 170 9.26 -7.16 5.84
C ARG A 170 10.26 -6.76 6.91
N LEU A 171 9.93 -5.74 7.69
CA LEU A 171 10.69 -5.30 8.85
C LEU A 171 9.92 -5.64 10.11
N GLU A 172 10.60 -6.28 11.04
CA GLU A 172 10.04 -6.64 12.35
C GLU A 172 10.65 -5.71 13.40
N LEU A 173 9.79 -4.99 14.10
CA LEU A 173 10.17 -4.11 15.20
C LEU A 173 9.87 -4.87 16.51
N THR A 174 10.89 -5.52 17.03
CA THR A 174 10.81 -6.18 18.33
C THR A 174 11.05 -5.15 19.42
N GLY A 175 9.99 -4.75 20.12
CA GLY A 175 10.09 -3.88 21.29
C GLY A 175 10.65 -4.66 22.50
N GLY A 176 11.62 -4.05 23.18
CA GLY A 176 11.97 -4.49 24.52
C GLY A 176 10.80 -4.27 25.47
N GLY A 177 10.66 -5.10 26.51
CA GLY A 177 9.67 -4.86 27.56
C GLY A 177 9.97 -3.55 28.28
N ILE A 178 8.94 -2.74 28.56
CA ILE A 178 9.06 -1.60 29.47
C ILE A 178 8.92 -2.16 30.87
N ALA A 179 10.02 -2.20 31.61
CA ALA A 179 9.96 -2.44 33.05
C ALA A 179 9.79 -1.09 33.75
N SER A 180 8.64 -0.82 34.31
CA SER A 180 8.43 0.35 35.17
C SER A 180 8.47 -0.08 36.62
N GLN A 181 9.23 0.64 37.42
CA GLN A 181 9.24 0.50 38.88
C GLN A 181 8.52 1.73 39.44
N VAL A 182 7.29 1.52 39.91
CA VAL A 182 6.49 2.57 40.54
C VAL A 182 6.52 2.35 42.03
N GLN A 183 6.93 3.36 42.79
CA GLN A 183 6.87 3.38 44.23
C GLN A 183 5.67 4.24 44.65
N ASP A 184 4.64 3.62 45.16
CA ASP A 184 3.47 4.29 45.73
C ASP A 184 3.40 4.09 47.25
N LEU A 185 2.39 4.66 47.88
CA LEU A 185 2.20 4.57 49.34
C LEU A 185 1.90 3.14 49.82
N GLU A 186 1.61 2.21 48.92
CA GLU A 186 1.29 0.80 49.23
C GLU A 186 2.49 -0.15 48.98
N GLY A 187 3.61 0.34 48.43
CA GLY A 187 4.82 -0.42 48.16
C GLY A 187 5.30 -0.38 46.73
N GLN A 188 6.37 -1.12 46.41
CA GLN A 188 6.93 -1.22 45.07
C GLN A 188 6.12 -2.23 44.25
N ARG A 189 5.54 -1.78 43.13
CA ARG A 189 4.97 -2.64 42.11
C ARG A 189 5.87 -2.66 40.88
N GLN A 190 6.32 -3.83 40.48
CA GLN A 190 6.96 -4.05 39.18
C GLN A 190 5.88 -4.40 38.17
N GLN A 191 5.73 -3.57 37.17
CA GLN A 191 4.84 -3.83 36.05
C GLN A 191 5.70 -4.05 34.80
N GLN A 192 5.67 -5.27 34.27
CA GLN A 192 6.32 -5.60 33.01
C GLN A 192 5.24 -5.61 31.93
N GLN A 193 5.28 -4.65 31.04
CA GLN A 193 4.36 -4.58 29.92
C GLN A 193 5.11 -5.05 28.67
N SER A 194 4.64 -6.14 28.06
CA SER A 194 5.15 -6.58 26.76
C SER A 194 4.65 -5.63 25.68
N VAL A 195 5.57 -5.10 24.89
CA VAL A 195 5.22 -4.32 23.69
C VAL A 195 4.86 -5.30 22.58
N PRO A 196 3.70 -5.16 21.92
CA PRO A 196 3.33 -6.03 20.82
C PRO A 196 4.37 -5.95 19.69
N GLN A 197 4.60 -7.07 19.02
CA GLN A 197 5.45 -7.12 17.84
C GLN A 197 4.82 -6.27 16.74
N ARG A 198 5.57 -5.33 16.20
CA ARG A 198 5.13 -4.44 15.12
C ARG A 198 5.88 -4.74 13.83
N GLN A 199 5.23 -4.50 12.70
CA GLN A 199 5.79 -4.81 11.40
C GLN A 199 5.51 -3.69 10.40
N VAL A 200 6.49 -3.44 9.52
CA VAL A 200 6.30 -2.62 8.32
C VAL A 200 6.62 -3.49 7.11
N ILE A 201 5.68 -3.53 6.18
CA ILE A 201 5.73 -4.41 5.01
C ILE A 201 5.63 -3.56 3.75
N GLY A 202 6.67 -3.61 2.91
CA GLY A 202 6.63 -3.09 1.55
C GLY A 202 6.00 -4.13 0.63
N ILE A 203 4.96 -3.74 -0.08
CA ILE A 203 4.18 -4.68 -0.92
C ILE A 203 4.74 -4.87 -2.33
N GLY A 204 5.69 -4.03 -2.75
CA GLY A 204 6.14 -3.93 -4.13
C GLY A 204 5.28 -2.97 -4.95
N ALA A 205 5.65 -2.81 -6.23
CA ALA A 205 4.91 -2.02 -7.21
C ALA A 205 5.06 -2.61 -8.62
N GLY A 206 4.19 -2.22 -9.53
CA GLY A 206 4.19 -2.70 -10.92
C GLY A 206 3.98 -4.21 -10.99
N VAL A 207 4.95 -4.91 -11.55
CA VAL A 207 4.89 -6.38 -11.69
C VAL A 207 4.97 -7.14 -10.35
N HIS A 208 5.39 -6.47 -9.29
CA HIS A 208 5.53 -7.06 -7.96
C HIS A 208 4.28 -6.79 -7.13
N TYR A 209 3.73 -7.86 -6.55
CA TYR A 209 2.57 -7.77 -5.67
C TYR A 209 2.68 -8.75 -4.50
N THR A 210 1.87 -8.56 -3.48
CA THR A 210 1.96 -9.33 -2.24
C THR A 210 0.62 -10.00 -1.94
N ILE A 211 0.68 -11.27 -1.51
CA ILE A 211 -0.48 -11.95 -0.92
C ILE A 211 -0.26 -12.03 0.59
N TYR A 212 -1.26 -11.60 1.34
CA TYR A 212 -1.26 -11.67 2.80
C TYR A 212 -2.42 -12.52 3.32
N ASP A 213 -2.13 -13.40 4.23
CA ASP A 213 -3.11 -14.19 4.98
C ASP A 213 -3.14 -13.71 6.43
N PRO A 214 -4.13 -12.89 6.83
CA PRO A 214 -4.19 -12.36 8.18
C PRO A 214 -4.45 -13.42 9.26
N GLY A 215 -4.97 -14.58 8.86
CA GLY A 215 -5.23 -15.67 9.81
C GLY A 215 -3.97 -16.43 10.24
N SER A 216 -2.96 -16.46 9.39
CA SER A 216 -1.69 -17.16 9.66
C SER A 216 -0.48 -16.23 9.68
N ASP A 217 -0.67 -14.93 9.49
CA ASP A 217 0.38 -13.90 9.33
C ASP A 217 1.38 -14.24 8.21
N ARG A 218 0.91 -14.94 7.17
CA ARG A 218 1.73 -15.37 6.05
C ARG A 218 1.76 -14.33 4.96
N LEU A 219 2.97 -14.00 4.51
CA LEU A 219 3.25 -13.15 3.36
C LEU A 219 3.88 -13.98 2.24
N ASP A 220 3.33 -13.82 1.03
CA ASP A 220 3.91 -14.36 -0.20
C ASP A 220 4.19 -13.18 -1.15
N PHE A 221 5.46 -12.90 -1.44
CA PHE A 221 5.91 -11.92 -2.41
C PHE A 221 5.93 -12.55 -3.80
N LEU A 222 5.20 -11.96 -4.75
CA LEU A 222 4.96 -12.52 -6.07
C LEU A 222 5.32 -11.53 -7.18
N THR A 223 5.49 -12.06 -8.38
CA THR A 223 5.68 -11.29 -9.62
C THR A 223 4.62 -11.72 -10.63
N ALA A 224 3.94 -10.76 -11.26
CA ALA A 224 2.88 -11.02 -12.21
C ALA A 224 3.38 -11.87 -13.40
N GLY A 225 2.58 -12.88 -13.78
CA GLY A 225 2.91 -13.81 -14.86
C GLY A 225 3.98 -14.85 -14.52
N SER A 226 4.57 -14.81 -13.32
CA SER A 226 5.42 -15.90 -12.85
C SER A 226 4.55 -16.99 -12.22
N ARG A 227 4.71 -18.23 -12.67
CA ARG A 227 4.01 -19.35 -12.02
C ARG A 227 4.42 -19.38 -10.54
N PRO A 228 3.46 -19.40 -9.59
CA PRO A 228 3.78 -19.58 -8.18
C PRO A 228 4.56 -20.91 -8.07
N GLN A 229 5.81 -20.85 -7.65
CA GLN A 229 6.53 -22.04 -7.28
C GLN A 229 5.80 -22.63 -6.08
N GLN A 230 5.08 -23.74 -6.29
CA GLN A 230 4.65 -24.60 -5.19
C GLN A 230 5.93 -25.01 -4.44
N ARG A 231 6.23 -24.30 -3.35
CA ARG A 231 7.26 -24.79 -2.43
C ARG A 231 6.84 -26.20 -2.01
N ALA A 232 7.58 -27.17 -2.48
CA ALA A 232 7.47 -28.55 -2.04
C ALA A 232 7.37 -28.54 -0.51
N ARG A 233 6.31 -29.17 0.01
CA ARG A 233 6.21 -29.49 1.43
C ARG A 233 7.45 -30.33 1.75
N GLY A 234 8.43 -29.70 2.41
CA GLY A 234 9.55 -30.42 2.98
C GLY A 234 8.99 -31.42 3.97
N LEU A 235 9.11 -32.67 3.62
CA LEU A 235 9.08 -33.80 4.55
C LEU A 235 10.27 -33.65 5.50
N ALA A 236 9.99 -33.50 6.78
CA ALA A 236 10.69 -34.15 7.87
C ALA A 236 10.01 -33.77 9.18
#